data_b07e9f01a8efdb8770caef2d364b548b
#
_entry.id   b07e9f01a8efdb8770caef2d364b548b
#
_cell.length_a   1.000
_cell.length_b   1.000
_cell.length_c   1.000
_cell.angle_alpha   90.00
_cell.angle_beta   90.00
_cell.angle_gamma   90.00
#
_symmetry.space_group_name_H-M   'P 1'
#
loop_
_entity.id
_entity.type
_entity.pdbx_description
1 polymer ?
#
loop_
_entity_poly.entity_id
_entity_poly.type
_entity_poly.pdbx_seq_one_letter_code
_entity_poly.pdbx_strand_id
1 'polypeptide(L)'
;MASDERLPNFFVIGVSKSGTTSLYEILEQHPQVYLSTVKETSFFSDDERYEKGLEWYLETQFPKAHGFPARGELTPRYLYWGSKVAPRIQNACGNTPRFIAIFREPVSRAYSQYWQAMRLGIEDLSFEDALAAEDQRLRDNPDRFNHHGQVGWLYYRRGLYAEQLQPYFEIFPRESFLFLLMEDLRDDFNGTVRKMLEFLALDPSVKIRELQSNPAAMPRSHTLNRLLRNPSRAKKSWSWLVPAPLRRAIWSRLNRANLKPFDYPPLNPETKKMLREKYRPSIRQLESILQRDLSHWMKE
;
A
#
# COMPACT_ATOMS: atom_id res chain seq x y z
N MET A 1 24.11 -12.88 17.69
CA MET A 1 24.37 -11.45 17.39
C MET A 1 23.21 -10.66 17.95
N ALA A 2 23.44 -9.58 18.70
CA ALA A 2 22.35 -8.69 19.12
C ALA A 2 21.70 -8.15 17.85
N SER A 3 20.37 -8.24 17.76
CA SER A 3 19.63 -7.65 16.63
C SER A 3 19.80 -6.12 16.67
N ASP A 4 20.06 -5.49 15.53
CA ASP A 4 20.13 -4.04 15.46
C ASP A 4 18.79 -3.44 15.92
N GLU A 5 18.84 -2.61 16.94
CA GLU A 5 17.64 -1.99 17.53
C GLU A 5 16.88 -1.07 16.59
N ARG A 6 17.46 -0.72 15.42
CA ARG A 6 16.78 0.04 14.37
C ARG A 6 15.89 -0.80 13.48
N LEU A 7 16.02 -2.14 13.51
CA LEU A 7 15.26 -3.04 12.64
C LEU A 7 13.75 -2.84 12.82
N PRO A 8 12.98 -2.76 11.73
CA PRO A 8 11.54 -2.75 11.83
C PRO A 8 11.03 -4.07 12.44
N ASN A 9 10.10 -3.95 13.36
CA ASN A 9 9.48 -5.08 14.04
C ASN A 9 7.99 -5.25 13.69
N PHE A 10 7.44 -4.35 12.85
CA PHE A 10 6.14 -4.56 12.23
C PHE A 10 6.08 -4.02 10.80
N PHE A 11 5.22 -4.63 10.00
CA PHE A 11 4.98 -4.27 8.59
C PHE A 11 3.49 -4.18 8.28
N VAL A 12 3.06 -3.09 7.64
CA VAL A 12 1.74 -3.03 7.00
C VAL A 12 1.94 -3.43 5.54
N ILE A 13 1.64 -4.70 5.24
CA ILE A 13 1.97 -5.33 3.95
C ILE A 13 0.93 -5.13 2.87
N GLY A 14 -0.28 -4.70 3.22
CA GLY A 14 -1.38 -4.59 2.26
C GLY A 14 -2.66 -4.01 2.86
N VAL A 15 -3.63 -3.76 2.01
CA VAL A 15 -3.67 -3.82 0.56
C VAL A 15 -3.71 -2.40 0.00
N SER A 16 -3.10 -2.17 -1.12
CA SER A 16 -3.21 -0.86 -1.77
C SER A 16 -4.67 -0.53 -2.09
N LYS A 17 -5.10 0.71 -1.84
CA LYS A 17 -6.48 1.21 -2.01
C LYS A 17 -7.48 0.71 -0.96
N SER A 18 -6.99 0.28 0.20
CA SER A 18 -7.80 -0.22 1.32
C SER A 18 -7.59 0.55 2.62
N GLY A 19 -7.13 1.80 2.58
CA GLY A 19 -6.98 2.62 3.79
C GLY A 19 -5.60 2.58 4.46
N THR A 20 -4.56 2.04 3.81
CA THR A 20 -3.20 2.02 4.38
C THR A 20 -2.59 3.40 4.62
N THR A 21 -3.12 4.45 3.99
CA THR A 21 -2.73 5.82 4.31
C THR A 21 -3.30 6.26 5.65
N SER A 22 -4.54 5.90 5.94
CA SER A 22 -5.14 6.14 7.25
C SER A 22 -4.41 5.38 8.35
N LEU A 23 -4.00 4.11 8.11
CA LEU A 23 -3.17 3.38 9.07
C LEU A 23 -1.83 4.08 9.33
N TYR A 24 -1.19 4.64 8.29
CA TYR A 24 0.03 5.42 8.46
C TYR A 24 -0.20 6.64 9.37
N GLU A 25 -1.22 7.42 9.05
CA GLU A 25 -1.59 8.64 9.79
C GLU A 25 -2.03 8.34 11.24
N ILE A 26 -2.64 7.18 11.49
CA ILE A 26 -2.99 6.69 12.84
C ILE A 26 -1.72 6.36 13.62
N LEU A 27 -0.85 5.52 13.06
CA LEU A 27 0.37 5.05 13.72
C LEU A 27 1.38 6.17 13.96
N GLU A 28 1.47 7.15 13.05
CA GLU A 28 2.35 8.33 13.19
C GLU A 28 2.01 9.20 14.40
N GLN A 29 0.77 9.17 14.87
CA GLN A 29 0.33 9.93 16.05
C GLN A 29 0.78 9.30 17.36
N HIS A 30 1.18 8.02 17.35
CA HIS A 30 1.50 7.31 18.60
C HIS A 30 2.97 7.56 19.03
N PRO A 31 3.25 8.06 20.25
CA PRO A 31 4.59 8.47 20.66
C PRO A 31 5.60 7.32 20.75
N GLN A 32 5.15 6.08 20.87
CA GLN A 32 5.99 4.89 20.93
C GLN A 32 6.25 4.28 19.54
N VAL A 33 5.78 4.89 18.46
CA VAL A 33 5.93 4.38 17.10
C VAL A 33 6.94 5.20 16.32
N TYR A 34 7.90 4.53 15.71
CA TYR A 34 8.76 5.09 14.67
C TYR A 34 8.38 4.48 13.32
N LEU A 35 8.06 5.31 12.36
CA LEU A 35 7.79 4.89 10.99
C LEU A 35 8.98 5.22 10.08
N SER A 36 9.16 4.42 9.02
CA SER A 36 10.17 4.68 8.01
C SER A 36 10.09 6.12 7.49
N THR A 37 11.24 6.75 7.26
CA THR A 37 11.37 8.15 6.81
C THR A 37 10.57 8.44 5.55
N VAL A 38 10.46 7.44 4.66
CA VAL A 38 9.65 7.50 3.45
C VAL A 38 8.55 6.45 3.55
N LYS A 39 7.31 6.90 3.42
CA LYS A 39 6.19 5.96 3.25
C LYS A 39 6.38 5.15 1.96
N GLU A 40 6.13 3.83 2.04
CA GLU A 40 6.31 2.90 0.93
C GLU A 40 7.75 2.84 0.42
N THR A 41 8.67 2.42 1.29
CA THR A 41 10.11 2.29 0.97
C THR A 41 10.34 1.34 -0.20
N SER A 42 9.49 0.32 -0.32
CA SER A 42 9.60 -0.77 -1.31
C SER A 42 10.93 -1.55 -1.25
N PHE A 43 11.68 -1.43 -0.16
CA PHE A 43 13.00 -2.05 -0.03
C PHE A 43 12.97 -3.56 -0.29
N PHE A 44 12.04 -4.29 0.33
CA PHE A 44 11.97 -5.74 0.18
C PHE A 44 11.36 -6.22 -1.14
N SER A 45 10.68 -5.36 -1.91
CA SER A 45 10.05 -5.74 -3.19
C SER A 45 10.82 -5.28 -4.44
N ASP A 46 11.71 -4.32 -4.30
CA ASP A 46 12.49 -3.71 -5.37
C ASP A 46 13.93 -4.22 -5.30
N ASP A 47 14.40 -4.89 -6.36
CA ASP A 47 15.70 -5.57 -6.35
C ASP A 47 16.86 -4.56 -6.25
N GLU A 48 16.80 -3.44 -6.99
CA GLU A 48 17.84 -2.41 -6.95
C GLU A 48 17.98 -1.78 -5.54
N ARG A 49 16.86 -1.67 -4.81
CA ARG A 49 16.89 -1.17 -3.44
C ARG A 49 17.41 -2.21 -2.47
N TYR A 50 16.99 -3.45 -2.64
CA TYR A 50 17.43 -4.56 -1.79
C TYR A 50 18.92 -4.82 -1.88
N GLU A 51 19.51 -4.72 -3.09
CA GLU A 51 20.93 -4.85 -3.36
C GLU A 51 21.80 -3.80 -2.68
N LYS A 52 21.22 -2.65 -2.28
CA LYS A 52 21.96 -1.65 -1.48
C LYS A 52 22.27 -2.13 -0.05
N GLY A 53 21.65 -3.20 0.38
CA GLY A 53 21.90 -3.85 1.65
C GLY A 53 21.11 -3.28 2.83
N LEU A 54 21.06 -4.08 3.89
CA LEU A 54 20.27 -3.79 5.08
C LEU A 54 20.76 -2.52 5.82
N GLU A 55 22.08 -2.33 5.89
CA GLU A 55 22.64 -1.14 6.58
C GLU A 55 22.19 0.15 5.90
N TRP A 56 22.28 0.22 4.55
CA TRP A 56 21.76 1.36 3.81
C TRP A 56 20.27 1.61 4.10
N TYR A 57 19.48 0.54 4.19
CA TYR A 57 18.06 0.65 4.51
C TYR A 57 17.84 1.24 5.91
N LEU A 58 18.57 0.77 6.92
CA LEU A 58 18.45 1.25 8.28
C LEU A 58 18.92 2.69 8.42
N GLU A 59 20.06 3.06 7.83
CA GLU A 59 20.59 4.42 7.85
C GLU A 59 19.66 5.43 7.16
N THR A 60 18.99 5.03 6.08
CA THR A 60 18.14 5.94 5.31
C THR A 60 16.71 5.99 5.79
N GLN A 61 16.18 4.88 6.29
CA GLN A 61 14.75 4.76 6.64
C GLN A 61 14.50 4.76 8.15
N PHE A 62 15.45 4.30 8.96
CA PHE A 62 15.33 4.16 10.40
C PHE A 62 16.46 4.84 11.20
N PRO A 63 17.00 6.02 10.77
CA PRO A 63 18.20 6.61 11.37
C PRO A 63 18.04 6.97 12.86
N LYS A 64 16.81 7.15 13.34
CA LYS A 64 16.49 7.57 14.71
C LYS A 64 15.55 6.60 15.42
N ALA A 65 15.52 5.34 15.00
CA ALA A 65 14.56 4.36 15.49
C ALA A 65 14.96 3.71 16.83
N HIS A 66 16.19 3.96 17.32
CA HIS A 66 16.64 3.46 18.61
C HIS A 66 15.70 3.89 19.75
N GLY A 67 15.39 2.94 20.64
CA GLY A 67 14.56 3.18 21.81
C GLY A 67 13.04 3.22 21.54
N PHE A 68 12.60 3.15 20.28
CA PHE A 68 11.16 3.01 19.98
C PHE A 68 10.72 1.55 20.09
N PRO A 69 9.68 1.23 20.89
CA PRO A 69 9.19 -0.14 21.01
C PRO A 69 8.60 -0.66 19.71
N ALA A 70 7.92 0.18 18.93
CA ALA A 70 7.37 -0.18 17.62
C ALA A 70 8.06 0.58 16.50
N ARG A 71 8.65 -0.16 15.56
CA ARG A 71 9.35 0.38 14.40
C ARG A 71 8.74 -0.24 13.14
N GLY A 72 8.10 0.59 12.34
CA GLY A 72 7.23 0.11 11.28
C GLY A 72 7.52 0.60 9.89
N GLU A 73 7.22 -0.25 8.94
CA GLU A 73 7.19 0.07 7.52
C GLU A 73 5.82 -0.23 6.92
N LEU A 74 5.31 0.72 6.11
CA LEU A 74 4.03 0.56 5.44
C LEU A 74 4.25 0.57 3.92
N THR A 75 4.30 -0.62 3.32
CA THR A 75 4.43 -0.80 1.87
C THR A 75 3.34 -1.76 1.36
N PRO A 76 2.18 -1.25 0.94
CA PRO A 76 1.01 -2.08 0.62
C PRO A 76 1.18 -3.04 -0.56
N ARG A 77 2.22 -2.87 -1.36
CA ARG A 77 2.55 -3.80 -2.46
C ARG A 77 3.24 -5.08 -1.99
N TYR A 78 3.71 -5.13 -0.74
CA TYR A 78 4.40 -6.29 -0.20
C TYR A 78 3.53 -7.53 -0.20
N LEU A 79 2.23 -7.40 0.03
CA LEU A 79 1.31 -8.53 -0.03
C LEU A 79 1.34 -9.22 -1.40
N TYR A 80 1.28 -8.44 -2.49
CA TYR A 80 1.31 -9.00 -3.84
C TYR A 80 2.65 -9.71 -4.16
N TRP A 81 3.74 -9.21 -3.62
CA TRP A 81 5.08 -9.78 -3.82
C TRP A 81 5.49 -10.75 -2.70
N GLY A 82 4.53 -11.40 -2.04
CA GLY A 82 4.76 -12.24 -0.87
C GLY A 82 5.88 -13.26 -1.04
N SER A 83 5.93 -13.97 -2.16
CA SER A 83 6.99 -14.97 -2.46
C SER A 83 8.41 -14.40 -2.48
N LYS A 84 8.56 -13.12 -2.83
CA LYS A 84 9.84 -12.41 -2.79
C LYS A 84 10.09 -11.74 -1.43
N VAL A 85 9.06 -11.08 -0.91
CA VAL A 85 9.16 -10.19 0.25
C VAL A 85 9.26 -10.96 1.57
N ALA A 86 8.48 -12.01 1.75
CA ALA A 86 8.44 -12.75 3.01
C ALA A 86 9.81 -13.37 3.37
N PRO A 87 10.52 -14.06 2.46
CA PRO A 87 11.88 -14.54 2.75
C PRO A 87 12.88 -13.42 3.03
N ARG A 88 12.78 -12.28 2.34
CA ARG A 88 13.67 -11.14 2.56
C ARG A 88 13.47 -10.50 3.93
N ILE A 89 12.22 -10.38 4.37
CA ILE A 89 11.92 -9.90 5.73
C ILE A 89 12.44 -10.90 6.77
N GLN A 90 12.24 -12.21 6.56
CA GLN A 90 12.77 -13.23 7.46
C GLN A 90 14.28 -13.15 7.59
N ASN A 91 14.99 -13.01 6.46
CA ASN A 91 16.45 -12.88 6.46
C ASN A 91 16.95 -11.64 7.20
N ALA A 92 16.21 -10.52 7.11
CA ALA A 92 16.59 -9.27 7.75
C ALA A 92 16.19 -9.18 9.22
N CYS A 93 14.98 -9.63 9.56
CA CYS A 93 14.34 -9.40 10.87
C CYS A 93 14.07 -10.67 11.67
N GLY A 94 14.40 -11.85 11.15
CA GLY A 94 14.06 -13.14 11.77
C GLY A 94 12.56 -13.44 11.72
N ASN A 95 12.09 -14.26 12.68
CA ASN A 95 10.70 -14.75 12.70
C ASN A 95 9.78 -13.93 13.63
N THR A 96 10.26 -12.81 14.15
CA THR A 96 9.55 -12.01 15.16
C THR A 96 8.72 -10.83 14.67
N PRO A 97 8.80 -10.39 13.39
CA PRO A 97 8.01 -9.26 12.94
C PRO A 97 6.51 -9.53 13.00
N ARG A 98 5.75 -8.46 13.26
CA ARG A 98 4.28 -8.45 13.18
C ARG A 98 3.83 -7.88 11.84
N PHE A 99 2.75 -8.45 11.29
CA PHE A 99 2.21 -8.06 9.99
C PHE A 99 0.78 -7.56 10.15
N ILE A 100 0.48 -6.43 9.53
CA ILE A 100 -0.88 -5.90 9.46
C ILE A 100 -1.28 -5.87 7.98
N ALA A 101 -2.46 -6.42 7.67
CA ALA A 101 -3.08 -6.27 6.37
C ALA A 101 -4.51 -5.76 6.54
N ILE A 102 -4.86 -4.69 5.81
CA ILE A 102 -6.21 -4.14 5.78
C ILE A 102 -6.80 -4.41 4.39
N PHE A 103 -7.93 -5.09 4.35
CA PHE A 103 -8.60 -5.51 3.12
C PHE A 103 -9.80 -4.61 2.80
N ARG A 104 -10.21 -4.66 1.57
CA ARG A 104 -11.39 -4.01 1.01
C ARG A 104 -12.04 -4.94 0.01
N GLU A 105 -13.34 -4.79 -0.19
CA GLU A 105 -14.06 -5.50 -1.27
C GLU A 105 -13.27 -5.39 -2.59
N PRO A 106 -12.88 -6.55 -3.19
CA PRO A 106 -11.83 -6.57 -4.22
C PRO A 106 -12.22 -5.86 -5.53
N VAL A 107 -13.52 -5.83 -5.88
CA VAL A 107 -13.99 -5.10 -7.08
C VAL A 107 -13.85 -3.59 -6.87
N SER A 108 -14.29 -3.07 -5.72
CA SER A 108 -14.14 -1.65 -5.36
C SER A 108 -12.67 -1.24 -5.25
N ARG A 109 -11.82 -2.14 -4.76
CA ARG A 109 -10.38 -1.93 -4.71
C ARG A 109 -9.78 -1.82 -6.11
N ALA A 110 -10.12 -2.78 -7.01
CA ALA A 110 -9.65 -2.78 -8.40
C ALA A 110 -10.05 -1.50 -9.13
N TYR A 111 -11.31 -1.10 -9.00
CA TYR A 111 -11.83 0.13 -9.60
C TYR A 111 -11.17 1.40 -9.04
N SER A 112 -10.94 1.45 -7.73
CA SER A 112 -10.19 2.55 -7.10
C SER A 112 -8.73 2.62 -7.58
N GLN A 113 -8.10 1.48 -7.86
CA GLN A 113 -6.75 1.43 -8.43
C GLN A 113 -6.73 1.90 -9.88
N TYR A 114 -7.71 1.50 -10.69
CA TYR A 114 -7.86 1.96 -12.07
C TYR A 114 -7.95 3.50 -12.13
N TRP A 115 -8.82 4.10 -11.34
CA TRP A 115 -8.94 5.56 -11.29
C TRP A 115 -7.67 6.25 -10.78
N GLN A 116 -6.93 5.59 -9.89
CA GLN A 116 -5.61 6.09 -9.52
C GLN A 116 -4.63 6.04 -10.70
N ALA A 117 -4.61 4.96 -11.48
CA ALA A 117 -3.76 4.82 -12.66
C ALA A 117 -4.13 5.86 -13.73
N MET A 118 -5.42 6.08 -13.99
CA MET A 118 -5.93 7.15 -14.85
C MET A 118 -5.45 8.54 -14.37
N ARG A 119 -5.60 8.84 -13.08
CA ARG A 119 -5.12 10.08 -12.47
C ARG A 119 -3.62 10.29 -12.66
N LEU A 120 -2.86 9.21 -12.60
CA LEU A 120 -1.41 9.23 -12.74
C LEU A 120 -0.96 9.33 -14.20
N GLY A 121 -1.89 9.19 -15.17
CA GLY A 121 -1.57 9.09 -16.59
C GLY A 121 -0.79 7.84 -16.98
N ILE A 122 -0.95 6.77 -16.19
CA ILE A 122 -0.36 5.45 -16.41
C ILE A 122 -1.29 4.58 -17.26
N GLU A 123 -2.61 4.80 -17.13
CA GLU A 123 -3.67 4.10 -17.85
C GLU A 123 -4.38 5.06 -18.81
N ASP A 124 -4.77 4.52 -19.97
CA ASP A 124 -5.50 5.22 -21.05
C ASP A 124 -6.62 4.36 -21.64
N LEU A 125 -6.71 3.09 -21.25
CA LEU A 125 -7.79 2.19 -21.67
C LEU A 125 -9.05 2.38 -20.81
N SER A 126 -10.20 1.88 -21.27
CA SER A 126 -11.36 1.66 -20.40
C SER A 126 -11.04 0.66 -19.29
N PHE A 127 -11.86 0.61 -18.23
CA PHE A 127 -11.60 -0.35 -17.14
C PHE A 127 -11.71 -1.80 -17.63
N GLU A 128 -12.66 -2.07 -18.49
CA GLU A 128 -12.92 -3.37 -19.12
C GLU A 128 -11.73 -3.80 -19.99
N ASP A 129 -11.26 -2.93 -20.86
CA ASP A 129 -10.09 -3.20 -21.72
C ASP A 129 -8.81 -3.34 -20.91
N ALA A 130 -8.65 -2.54 -19.85
CA ALA A 130 -7.51 -2.61 -18.95
C ALA A 130 -7.47 -3.94 -18.17
N LEU A 131 -8.65 -4.46 -17.76
CA LEU A 131 -8.77 -5.79 -17.15
C LEU A 131 -8.43 -6.90 -18.16
N ALA A 132 -8.91 -6.80 -19.39
CA ALA A 132 -8.62 -7.76 -20.45
C ALA A 132 -7.13 -7.77 -20.84
N ALA A 133 -6.47 -6.61 -20.80
CA ALA A 133 -5.06 -6.45 -21.14
C ALA A 133 -4.11 -6.89 -20.03
N GLU A 134 -4.57 -7.16 -18.80
CA GLU A 134 -3.73 -7.38 -17.63
C GLU A 134 -2.72 -8.53 -17.83
N ASP A 135 -3.20 -9.67 -18.34
CA ASP A 135 -2.33 -10.84 -18.56
C ASP A 135 -1.32 -10.65 -19.70
N GLN A 136 -1.73 -9.96 -20.77
CA GLN A 136 -0.81 -9.64 -21.87
C GLN A 136 0.29 -8.66 -21.39
N ARG A 137 -0.09 -7.64 -20.63
CA ARG A 137 0.86 -6.68 -20.07
C ARG A 137 1.90 -7.33 -19.16
N LEU A 138 1.50 -8.34 -18.40
CA LEU A 138 2.43 -9.13 -17.57
C LEU A 138 3.43 -9.90 -18.42
N ARG A 139 2.98 -10.54 -19.50
CA ARG A 139 3.87 -11.27 -20.42
C ARG A 139 4.83 -10.36 -21.14
N ASP A 140 4.37 -9.18 -21.58
CA ASP A 140 5.17 -8.27 -22.39
C ASP A 140 6.18 -7.44 -21.58
N ASN A 141 5.99 -7.33 -20.28
CA ASN A 141 6.81 -6.47 -19.42
C ASN A 141 7.25 -7.15 -18.11
N PRO A 142 7.86 -8.34 -18.17
CA PRO A 142 8.22 -9.08 -16.96
C PRO A 142 9.16 -8.29 -16.05
N ASP A 143 10.15 -7.60 -16.61
CA ASP A 143 11.16 -6.85 -15.86
C ASP A 143 10.55 -5.65 -15.13
N ARG A 144 9.64 -4.93 -15.77
CA ARG A 144 8.95 -3.78 -15.17
C ARG A 144 8.17 -4.18 -13.92
N PHE A 145 7.55 -5.36 -13.93
CA PHE A 145 6.85 -5.90 -12.78
C PHE A 145 7.80 -6.50 -11.76
N ASN A 146 8.80 -7.25 -12.19
CA ASN A 146 9.68 -8.00 -11.31
C ASN A 146 10.73 -7.13 -10.61
N HIS A 147 11.35 -6.17 -11.29
CA HIS A 147 12.46 -5.38 -10.74
C HIS A 147 12.01 -4.10 -10.05
N HIS A 148 11.08 -3.37 -10.63
CA HIS A 148 10.69 -2.07 -10.07
C HIS A 148 9.40 -2.11 -9.22
N GLY A 149 8.82 -3.30 -9.01
CA GLY A 149 7.60 -3.48 -8.22
C GLY A 149 6.41 -2.64 -8.71
N GLN A 150 6.39 -2.29 -10.01
CA GLN A 150 5.34 -1.48 -10.61
C GLN A 150 4.12 -2.34 -10.89
N VAL A 151 3.16 -2.32 -9.98
CA VAL A 151 1.91 -3.09 -10.06
C VAL A 151 0.71 -2.23 -10.47
N GLY A 152 0.97 -1.09 -11.11
CA GLY A 152 -0.07 -0.10 -11.45
C GLY A 152 -1.21 -0.65 -12.30
N TRP A 153 -0.94 -1.59 -13.20
CA TRP A 153 -1.89 -2.18 -14.14
C TRP A 153 -2.50 -3.52 -13.68
N LEU A 154 -2.18 -3.99 -12.48
CA LEU A 154 -2.68 -5.26 -11.96
C LEU A 154 -3.96 -5.01 -11.16
N TYR A 155 -5.09 -4.92 -11.85
CA TYR A 155 -6.38 -4.61 -11.23
C TYR A 155 -7.02 -5.84 -10.61
N TYR A 156 -7.16 -6.92 -11.37
CA TYR A 156 -7.75 -8.17 -10.90
C TYR A 156 -6.80 -8.93 -9.98
N ARG A 157 -5.58 -9.23 -10.42
CA ARG A 157 -4.65 -10.12 -9.70
C ARG A 157 -4.34 -9.64 -8.28
N ARG A 158 -4.26 -8.34 -8.06
CA ARG A 158 -4.01 -7.78 -6.72
C ARG A 158 -5.20 -7.87 -5.76
N GLY A 159 -6.36 -8.32 -6.23
CA GLY A 159 -7.53 -8.60 -5.40
C GLY A 159 -7.62 -10.07 -4.95
N LEU A 160 -6.72 -10.93 -5.40
CA LEU A 160 -6.61 -12.33 -5.00
C LEU A 160 -5.81 -12.42 -3.68
N TYR A 161 -6.46 -12.03 -2.57
CA TYR A 161 -5.76 -11.81 -1.30
C TYR A 161 -5.32 -13.09 -0.61
N ALA A 162 -6.15 -14.13 -0.68
CA ALA A 162 -5.86 -15.40 -0.04
C ALA A 162 -4.59 -16.03 -0.59
N GLU A 163 -4.42 -16.00 -1.91
CA GLU A 163 -3.25 -16.53 -2.61
C GLU A 163 -1.98 -15.74 -2.26
N GLN A 164 -2.12 -14.43 -2.05
CA GLN A 164 -1.00 -13.55 -1.72
C GLN A 164 -0.53 -13.70 -0.28
N LEU A 165 -1.37 -14.21 0.61
CA LEU A 165 -1.02 -14.48 2.00
C LEU A 165 -0.24 -15.79 2.16
N GLN A 166 -0.40 -16.76 1.26
CA GLN A 166 0.21 -18.09 1.38
C GLN A 166 1.72 -18.06 1.59
N PRO A 167 2.54 -17.31 0.81
CA PRO A 167 3.98 -17.27 1.02
C PRO A 167 4.41 -16.73 2.39
N TYR A 168 3.57 -15.89 2.99
CA TYR A 168 3.82 -15.40 4.34
C TYR A 168 3.55 -16.47 5.40
N PHE A 169 2.47 -17.25 5.24
CA PHE A 169 2.12 -18.32 6.18
C PHE A 169 3.08 -19.52 6.14
N GLU A 170 3.79 -19.70 5.03
CA GLU A 170 4.86 -20.70 4.94
C GLU A 170 6.06 -20.36 5.82
N ILE A 171 6.23 -19.11 6.21
CA ILE A 171 7.40 -18.59 6.92
C ILE A 171 7.05 -18.12 8.34
N PHE A 172 5.93 -17.43 8.51
CA PHE A 172 5.56 -16.77 9.76
C PHE A 172 4.29 -17.39 10.35
N PRO A 173 4.24 -17.58 11.69
CA PRO A 173 3.08 -18.14 12.35
C PRO A 173 1.86 -17.20 12.25
N ARG A 174 0.66 -17.79 12.32
CA ARG A 174 -0.61 -17.06 12.15
C ARG A 174 -0.77 -15.90 13.15
N GLU A 175 -0.24 -16.05 14.35
CA GLU A 175 -0.28 -15.07 15.44
C GLU A 175 0.52 -13.80 15.13
N SER A 176 1.43 -13.86 14.16
CA SER A 176 2.18 -12.70 13.67
C SER A 176 1.32 -11.75 12.82
N PHE A 177 0.05 -12.10 12.54
CA PHE A 177 -0.79 -11.33 11.62
C PHE A 177 -2.02 -10.75 12.29
N LEU A 178 -2.23 -9.45 12.06
CA LEU A 178 -3.50 -8.77 12.30
C LEU A 178 -4.17 -8.45 10.96
N PHE A 179 -5.40 -8.93 10.81
CA PHE A 179 -6.23 -8.65 9.65
C PHE A 179 -7.36 -7.70 10.01
N LEU A 180 -7.48 -6.65 9.22
CA LEU A 180 -8.49 -5.60 9.34
C LEU A 180 -9.27 -5.51 8.04
N LEU A 181 -10.49 -5.02 8.10
CA LEU A 181 -11.25 -4.60 6.94
C LEU A 181 -11.34 -3.08 6.89
N MET A 182 -11.44 -2.50 5.72
CA MET A 182 -11.58 -1.05 5.55
C MET A 182 -12.88 -0.55 6.20
N GLU A 183 -13.93 -1.36 6.17
CA GLU A 183 -15.19 -1.09 6.87
C GLU A 183 -15.03 -1.05 8.40
N ASP A 184 -14.12 -1.81 9.00
CA ASP A 184 -13.87 -1.75 10.45
C ASP A 184 -13.43 -0.35 10.88
N LEU A 185 -12.52 0.27 10.11
CA LEU A 185 -12.09 1.65 10.38
C LEU A 185 -13.19 2.67 10.23
N ARG A 186 -14.14 2.44 9.30
CA ARG A 186 -15.27 3.34 9.08
C ARG A 186 -16.34 3.19 10.16
N ASP A 187 -16.65 1.94 10.54
CA ASP A 187 -17.80 1.60 11.36
C ASP A 187 -17.45 1.62 12.86
N ASP A 188 -16.20 1.27 13.23
CA ASP A 188 -15.67 1.32 14.60
C ASP A 188 -14.18 1.72 14.59
N PHE A 189 -13.94 3.00 14.40
CA PHE A 189 -12.59 3.57 14.38
C PHE A 189 -11.84 3.28 15.68
N ASN A 190 -12.44 3.58 16.83
CA ASN A 190 -11.76 3.47 18.12
C ASN A 190 -11.45 2.02 18.50
N GLY A 191 -12.38 1.10 18.29
CA GLY A 191 -12.14 -0.33 18.53
C GLY A 191 -11.10 -0.91 17.60
N THR A 192 -11.10 -0.50 16.33
CA THR A 192 -10.09 -0.94 15.34
C THR A 192 -8.69 -0.42 15.68
N VAL A 193 -8.58 0.85 16.08
CA VAL A 193 -7.30 1.44 16.52
C VAL A 193 -6.79 0.75 17.77
N ARG A 194 -7.66 0.54 18.78
CA ARG A 194 -7.31 -0.17 20.01
C ARG A 194 -6.75 -1.57 19.69
N LYS A 195 -7.47 -2.35 18.89
CA LYS A 195 -7.05 -3.68 18.46
C LYS A 195 -5.67 -3.68 17.79
N MET A 196 -5.39 -2.67 16.97
CA MET A 196 -4.10 -2.51 16.31
C MET A 196 -2.98 -2.16 17.29
N LEU A 197 -3.23 -1.25 18.24
CA LEU A 197 -2.25 -0.86 19.25
C LEU A 197 -1.94 -2.03 20.21
N GLU A 198 -2.96 -2.77 20.66
CA GLU A 198 -2.81 -3.97 21.47
C GLU A 198 -2.01 -5.06 20.73
N PHE A 199 -2.31 -5.28 19.45
CA PHE A 199 -1.54 -6.20 18.61
C PHE A 199 -0.06 -5.81 18.51
N LEU A 200 0.25 -4.52 18.46
CA LEU A 200 1.62 -4.00 18.41
C LEU A 200 2.28 -3.91 19.81
N ALA A 201 1.57 -4.30 20.89
CA ALA A 201 1.95 -4.16 22.30
C ALA A 201 2.27 -2.69 22.67
N LEU A 202 1.45 -1.77 22.19
CA LEU A 202 1.51 -0.34 22.46
C LEU A 202 0.42 0.06 23.46
N ASP A 203 0.57 1.22 24.09
CA ASP A 203 -0.43 1.76 25.02
C ASP A 203 -1.73 2.13 24.27
N PRO A 204 -2.83 1.39 24.49
CA PRO A 204 -4.09 1.65 23.80
C PRO A 204 -4.87 2.86 24.35
N SER A 205 -4.39 3.49 25.45
CA SER A 205 -5.01 4.68 26.04
C SER A 205 -4.64 5.99 25.33
N VAL A 206 -3.62 5.94 24.46
CA VAL A 206 -3.20 7.10 23.65
C VAL A 206 -4.33 7.51 22.71
N LYS A 207 -4.74 8.78 22.84
CA LYS A 207 -5.81 9.33 22.00
C LYS A 207 -5.31 9.57 20.58
N ILE A 208 -5.80 8.78 19.66
CA ILE A 208 -5.57 8.92 18.22
C ILE A 208 -6.78 9.65 17.61
N ARG A 209 -6.51 10.69 16.84
CA ARG A 209 -7.56 11.43 16.12
C ARG A 209 -7.87 10.77 14.80
N GLU A 210 -9.15 10.61 14.51
CA GLU A 210 -9.59 10.26 13.18
C GLU A 210 -9.30 11.42 12.23
N LEU A 211 -8.50 11.15 11.20
CA LEU A 211 -8.23 12.13 10.15
C LEU A 211 -9.17 11.88 8.97
N GLN A 212 -9.73 12.95 8.44
CA GLN A 212 -10.61 12.85 7.27
C GLN A 212 -9.86 12.19 6.11
N SER A 213 -10.43 11.09 5.60
CA SER A 213 -9.87 10.42 4.43
C SER A 213 -9.75 11.40 3.27
N ASN A 214 -8.62 11.38 2.57
CA ASN A 214 -8.41 12.20 1.38
C ASN A 214 -9.45 11.83 0.31
N PRO A 215 -10.34 12.75 -0.09
CA PRO A 215 -11.32 12.48 -1.13
C PRO A 215 -10.63 12.12 -2.44
N ALA A 216 -11.31 11.33 -3.26
CA ALA A 216 -10.82 11.06 -4.59
C ALA A 216 -10.69 12.38 -5.37
N ALA A 217 -9.57 12.54 -6.07
CA ALA A 217 -9.32 13.75 -6.84
C ALA A 217 -8.70 13.41 -8.20
N MET A 218 -9.05 14.16 -9.24
CA MET A 218 -8.51 14.05 -10.59
C MET A 218 -7.78 15.33 -10.98
N PRO A 219 -6.75 15.26 -11.83
CA PRO A 219 -6.10 16.47 -12.34
C PRO A 219 -7.06 17.25 -13.24
N ARG A 220 -7.07 18.56 -13.08
CA ARG A 220 -7.78 19.47 -13.99
C ARG A 220 -7.17 19.46 -15.39
N SER A 221 -5.84 19.30 -15.47
CA SER A 221 -5.09 19.19 -16.72
C SER A 221 -4.16 17.97 -16.67
N HIS A 222 -4.40 17.01 -17.55
CA HIS A 222 -3.55 15.82 -17.72
C HIS A 222 -2.16 16.19 -18.26
N THR A 223 -2.06 17.16 -19.15
CA THR A 223 -0.79 17.66 -19.68
C THR A 223 0.08 18.27 -18.59
N LEU A 224 -0.51 19.14 -17.75
CA LEU A 224 0.18 19.71 -16.61
C LEU A 224 0.59 18.61 -15.60
N ASN A 225 -0.27 17.64 -15.34
CA ASN A 225 0.05 16.51 -14.46
C ASN A 225 1.23 15.69 -14.98
N ARG A 226 1.28 15.43 -16.30
CA ARG A 226 2.41 14.74 -16.96
C ARG A 226 3.70 15.55 -16.84
N LEU A 227 3.65 16.85 -17.07
CA LEU A 227 4.78 17.77 -16.90
C LEU A 227 5.27 17.83 -15.46
N LEU A 228 4.36 17.86 -14.49
CA LEU A 228 4.70 17.90 -13.07
C LEU A 228 5.36 16.60 -12.59
N ARG A 229 5.03 15.46 -13.15
CA ARG A 229 5.53 14.14 -12.76
C ARG A 229 6.80 13.70 -13.47
N ASN A 230 6.94 14.02 -14.75
CA ASN A 230 8.13 13.60 -15.49
C ASN A 230 9.31 14.52 -15.17
N PRO A 231 10.47 13.95 -14.77
CA PRO A 231 11.71 14.70 -14.65
C PRO A 231 12.24 15.04 -16.05
N SER A 232 11.66 16.06 -16.69
CA SER A 232 12.19 16.55 -17.97
C SER A 232 13.59 17.15 -17.76
N ARG A 233 14.41 17.13 -18.83
CA ARG A 233 15.73 17.79 -18.83
C ARG A 233 15.65 19.25 -18.38
N ALA A 234 14.54 19.94 -18.66
CA ALA A 234 14.25 21.29 -18.21
C ALA A 234 14.17 21.40 -16.66
N LYS A 235 13.66 20.39 -15.95
CA LYS A 235 13.65 20.37 -14.47
C LYS A 235 15.06 20.28 -13.89
N LYS A 236 15.97 19.57 -14.58
CA LYS A 236 17.38 19.47 -14.15
C LYS A 236 18.10 20.80 -14.30
N SER A 237 17.84 21.56 -15.36
CA SER A 237 18.50 22.86 -15.62
C SER A 237 18.11 23.94 -14.63
N TRP A 238 16.88 23.91 -14.08
CA TRP A 238 16.43 24.89 -13.08
C TRP A 238 16.65 24.44 -11.63
N SER A 239 17.10 23.21 -11.43
CA SER A 239 17.27 22.66 -10.07
C SER A 239 18.37 23.32 -9.25
N TRP A 240 19.31 24.01 -9.87
CA TRP A 240 20.40 24.71 -9.22
C TRP A 240 20.02 26.15 -8.77
N LEU A 241 19.00 26.76 -9.41
CA LEU A 241 18.56 28.13 -9.13
C LEU A 241 17.58 28.23 -7.96
N VAL A 242 16.91 27.13 -7.58
CA VAL A 242 15.88 27.16 -6.54
C VAL A 242 16.21 26.15 -5.42
N PRO A 243 16.33 26.59 -4.17
CA PRO A 243 16.56 25.70 -3.04
C PRO A 243 15.56 24.56 -2.96
N ALA A 244 16.03 23.34 -2.61
CA ALA A 244 15.21 22.13 -2.61
C ALA A 244 13.89 22.23 -1.79
N PRO A 245 13.86 22.89 -0.58
CA PRO A 245 12.61 23.02 0.17
C PRO A 245 11.59 23.92 -0.55
N LEU A 246 12.04 25.03 -1.13
CA LEU A 246 11.16 25.95 -1.87
C LEU A 246 10.61 25.29 -3.14
N ARG A 247 11.45 24.56 -3.83
CA ARG A 247 11.05 23.76 -5.00
C ARG A 247 9.98 22.72 -4.62
N ARG A 248 10.16 21.99 -3.52
CA ARG A 248 9.16 21.03 -3.03
C ARG A 248 7.82 21.72 -2.68
N ALA A 249 7.88 22.88 -2.04
CA ALA A 249 6.68 23.65 -1.69
C ALA A 249 5.92 24.15 -2.94
N ILE A 250 6.62 24.69 -3.93
CA ILE A 250 6.02 25.12 -5.20
C ILE A 250 5.37 23.95 -5.92
N TRP A 251 6.08 22.82 -6.06
CA TRP A 251 5.57 21.62 -6.72
C TRP A 251 4.34 21.03 -6.01
N SER A 252 4.36 20.99 -4.67
CA SER A 252 3.22 20.51 -3.89
C SER A 252 2.00 21.42 -4.05
N ARG A 253 2.22 22.74 -4.12
CA ARG A 253 1.15 23.73 -4.33
C ARG A 253 0.55 23.63 -5.72
N LEU A 254 1.38 23.50 -6.75
CA LEU A 254 0.93 23.31 -8.15
C LEU A 254 0.18 22.00 -8.32
N ASN A 255 0.66 20.90 -7.73
CA ASN A 255 -0.04 19.62 -7.74
C ASN A 255 -1.41 19.72 -7.06
N ARG A 256 -1.49 20.35 -5.88
CA ARG A 256 -2.78 20.56 -5.18
C ARG A 256 -3.73 21.44 -6.00
N ALA A 257 -3.26 22.53 -6.57
CA ALA A 257 -4.08 23.43 -7.40
C ALA A 257 -4.59 22.75 -8.68
N ASN A 258 -3.83 21.78 -9.22
CA ASN A 258 -4.24 21.01 -10.38
C ASN A 258 -5.24 19.88 -10.06
N LEU A 259 -5.56 19.63 -8.80
CA LEU A 259 -6.53 18.61 -8.40
C LEU A 259 -7.92 19.23 -8.25
N LYS A 260 -8.94 18.49 -8.68
CA LYS A 260 -10.37 18.76 -8.40
C LYS A 260 -10.98 17.53 -7.74
N PRO A 261 -11.96 17.70 -6.83
CA PRO A 261 -12.76 16.59 -6.34
C PRO A 261 -13.32 15.79 -7.52
N PHE A 262 -13.36 14.50 -7.39
CA PHE A 262 -13.82 13.60 -8.46
C PHE A 262 -14.55 12.42 -7.85
N ASP A 263 -15.81 12.27 -8.18
CA ASP A 263 -16.58 11.10 -7.87
C ASP A 263 -16.40 10.09 -9.00
N TYR A 264 -16.05 8.87 -8.65
CA TYR A 264 -15.89 7.81 -9.64
C TYR A 264 -17.23 7.56 -10.33
N PRO A 265 -17.27 7.53 -11.67
CA PRO A 265 -18.46 7.06 -12.37
C PRO A 265 -18.90 5.69 -11.84
N PRO A 266 -20.19 5.38 -11.84
CA PRO A 266 -20.65 4.05 -11.46
C PRO A 266 -19.99 2.99 -12.33
N LEU A 267 -19.52 1.91 -11.69
CA LEU A 267 -18.96 0.77 -12.40
C LEU A 267 -20.06 0.07 -13.20
N ASN A 268 -19.75 -0.33 -14.42
CA ASN A 268 -20.65 -1.11 -15.27
C ASN A 268 -21.14 -2.34 -14.50
N PRO A 269 -22.48 -2.55 -14.39
CA PRO A 269 -23.06 -3.65 -13.63
C PRO A 269 -22.58 -5.04 -14.08
N GLU A 270 -22.45 -5.26 -15.38
CA GLU A 270 -21.98 -6.54 -15.93
C GLU A 270 -20.52 -6.81 -15.55
N THR A 271 -19.67 -5.80 -15.66
CA THR A 271 -18.25 -5.88 -15.22
C THR A 271 -18.16 -6.15 -13.72
N LYS A 272 -19.01 -5.50 -12.91
CA LYS A 272 -19.08 -5.73 -11.48
C LYS A 272 -19.47 -7.16 -11.15
N LYS A 273 -20.51 -7.67 -11.80
CA LYS A 273 -20.98 -9.06 -11.64
C LYS A 273 -19.90 -10.06 -12.04
N MET A 274 -19.31 -9.89 -13.20
CA MET A 274 -18.23 -10.75 -13.71
C MET A 274 -17.06 -10.80 -12.73
N LEU A 275 -16.59 -9.65 -12.22
CA LEU A 275 -15.49 -9.60 -11.27
C LEU A 275 -15.83 -10.25 -9.93
N ARG A 276 -17.05 -10.07 -9.41
CA ARG A 276 -17.50 -10.72 -8.18
C ARG A 276 -17.47 -12.25 -8.31
N GLU A 277 -17.96 -12.78 -9.42
CA GLU A 277 -17.89 -14.22 -9.68
C GLU A 277 -16.44 -14.71 -9.75
N LYS A 278 -15.56 -13.98 -10.44
CA LYS A 278 -14.14 -14.32 -10.53
C LYS A 278 -13.43 -14.27 -9.17
N TYR A 279 -13.80 -13.34 -8.28
CA TYR A 279 -13.19 -13.24 -6.95
C TYR A 279 -13.80 -14.21 -5.93
N ARG A 280 -14.97 -14.76 -6.18
CA ARG A 280 -15.71 -15.61 -5.23
C ARG A 280 -14.85 -16.71 -4.58
N PRO A 281 -14.03 -17.48 -5.34
CA PRO A 281 -13.17 -18.50 -4.73
C PRO A 281 -12.15 -17.92 -3.73
N SER A 282 -11.46 -16.83 -4.13
CA SER A 282 -10.46 -16.16 -3.27
C SER A 282 -11.10 -15.50 -2.04
N ILE A 283 -12.32 -14.93 -2.19
CA ILE A 283 -13.06 -14.36 -1.05
C ILE A 283 -13.42 -15.47 -0.04
N ARG A 284 -13.90 -16.63 -0.48
CA ARG A 284 -14.22 -17.76 0.42
C ARG A 284 -12.99 -18.29 1.15
N GLN A 285 -11.85 -18.37 0.47
CA GLN A 285 -10.59 -18.72 1.12
C GLN A 285 -10.19 -17.65 2.15
N LEU A 286 -10.34 -16.38 1.82
CA LEU A 286 -10.06 -15.29 2.74
C LEU A 286 -10.98 -15.31 3.96
N GLU A 287 -12.29 -15.61 3.81
CA GLU A 287 -13.22 -15.83 4.93
C GLU A 287 -12.66 -16.83 5.94
N SER A 288 -12.19 -17.98 5.43
CA SER A 288 -11.59 -19.02 6.26
C SER A 288 -10.31 -18.56 6.95
N ILE A 289 -9.45 -17.80 6.26
CA ILE A 289 -8.20 -17.26 6.81
C ILE A 289 -8.49 -16.21 7.90
N LEU A 290 -9.44 -15.32 7.66
CA LEU A 290 -9.80 -14.24 8.57
C LEU A 290 -10.71 -14.71 9.72
N GLN A 291 -11.37 -15.87 9.56
CA GLN A 291 -12.47 -16.35 10.42
C GLN A 291 -13.57 -15.28 10.57
N ARG A 292 -13.94 -14.66 9.43
CA ARG A 292 -14.93 -13.58 9.34
C ARG A 292 -15.84 -13.78 8.14
N ASP A 293 -17.12 -13.47 8.31
CA ASP A 293 -18.08 -13.44 7.21
C ASP A 293 -17.78 -12.28 6.24
N LEU A 294 -17.47 -12.62 5.00
CA LEU A 294 -17.29 -11.69 3.87
C LEU A 294 -18.38 -11.87 2.81
N SER A 295 -19.48 -12.55 3.13
CA SER A 295 -20.59 -12.82 2.18
C SER A 295 -21.14 -11.55 1.55
N HIS A 296 -21.10 -10.41 2.28
CA HIS A 296 -21.53 -9.11 1.80
C HIS A 296 -20.68 -8.59 0.61
N TRP A 297 -19.43 -9.04 0.45
CA TRP A 297 -18.61 -8.73 -0.73
C TRP A 297 -19.07 -9.46 -2.00
N MET A 298 -19.86 -10.52 -1.83
CA MET A 298 -20.35 -11.38 -2.93
C MET A 298 -21.82 -11.12 -3.30
N LYS A 299 -22.52 -10.27 -2.51
CA LYS A 299 -23.93 -9.92 -2.78
C LYS A 299 -24.04 -8.88 -3.89
N GLU A 300 -25.16 -8.95 -4.65
CA GLU A 300 -25.48 -8.01 -5.72
C GLU A 300 -25.72 -6.58 -5.24
#